data_eb56ede31f781c6ef052d22485b67fb7
#
_entry.id   eb56ede31f781c6ef052d22485b67fb7
#
_cell.length_a   1.000
_cell.length_b   1.000
_cell.length_c   1.000
_cell.angle_alpha   90.00
_cell.angle_beta   90.00
_cell.angle_gamma   90.00
#
_symmetry.space_group_name_H-M   'P 1'
#
loop_
_entity.id
_entity.type
_entity.pdbx_description
1 polymer ?
#
loop_
_entity_poly.entity_id
_entity_poly.type
_entity_poly.pdbx_seq_one_letter_code
_entity_poly.pdbx_strand_id
1 'polypeptide(L)'
;MYEDSDERKLRKKEQTEMKHRILQLYLNPWLKKISTIDSDLLYVDGFAGPGIYPDGSFGSPLIAMDMADKMLSESPRLDDRLDSISYIFIEADPENYRKLNQSVNDRKEVVDDRIQPVCIHGKFENWAENFIDKYEYGTPPPSLIFIDPFGYGNIPFELISSLFQLRESSLELLITFMAGKMAQWMDDPGHQKAISKTLGTEQWMNEIPSDLCKDKRAETLSSIYQRQLKYEANASFTMPFEMVEETKRQTCYYLIHVTNNWHGLKVMKETMFNAGADDKFAYLGPDHTGYEDEQLSFAEFGETDDFEQRIRSFADELHDRYNGEEIAFQEILEETLDQNIFKVTHYREAFRILEEQKKLEVEHRPYLENGNKSRGYGRDDLLKFIEMSLERFI
;
A
#
# COMPACT_ATOMS: atom_id res chain seq x y z
N MET A 1 -17.22 -29.45 -7.60
CA MET A 1 -16.43 -29.45 -8.83
C MET A 1 -15.00 -29.19 -8.37
N TYR A 2 -14.08 -30.16 -8.54
CA TYR A 2 -12.68 -29.99 -8.17
C TYR A 2 -12.06 -29.04 -9.20
N GLU A 3 -11.61 -27.85 -8.75
CA GLU A 3 -10.78 -27.00 -9.59
C GLU A 3 -9.51 -27.75 -10.02
N ASP A 4 -9.15 -27.61 -11.29
CA ASP A 4 -7.92 -28.16 -11.81
C ASP A 4 -6.73 -27.56 -11.07
N SER A 5 -5.81 -28.42 -10.61
CA SER A 5 -4.62 -28.01 -9.86
C SER A 5 -3.76 -26.98 -10.62
N ASP A 6 -3.82 -27.00 -11.95
CA ASP A 6 -3.04 -26.12 -12.82
C ASP A 6 -3.67 -24.72 -12.93
N GLU A 7 -5.01 -24.58 -12.99
CA GLU A 7 -5.68 -23.30 -12.91
C GLU A 7 -5.43 -22.58 -11.57
N ARG A 8 -5.40 -23.34 -10.46
CA ARG A 8 -5.12 -22.78 -9.14
C ARG A 8 -3.67 -22.29 -8.99
N LYS A 9 -2.72 -22.98 -9.64
CA LYS A 9 -1.31 -22.55 -9.69
C LYS A 9 -1.14 -21.30 -10.54
N LEU A 10 -1.82 -21.22 -11.69
CA LEU A 10 -1.77 -20.08 -12.59
C LEU A 10 -2.27 -18.81 -11.88
N ARG A 11 -3.43 -18.88 -11.24
CA ARG A 11 -4.02 -17.74 -10.49
C ARG A 11 -3.16 -17.25 -9.32
N LYS A 12 -2.52 -18.19 -8.59
CA LYS A 12 -1.58 -17.84 -7.52
C LYS A 12 -0.37 -17.09 -8.08
N LYS A 13 0.04 -17.42 -9.31
CA LYS A 13 1.11 -16.75 -10.03
C LYS A 13 0.73 -15.31 -10.36
N GLU A 14 -0.45 -15.07 -10.94
CA GLU A 14 -0.95 -13.75 -11.33
C GLU A 14 -1.06 -12.77 -10.15
N GLN A 15 -1.60 -13.22 -9.02
CA GLN A 15 -1.66 -12.41 -7.80
C GLN A 15 -0.27 -12.07 -7.25
N THR A 16 0.69 -13.00 -7.40
CA THR A 16 2.08 -12.77 -7.01
C THR A 16 2.73 -11.75 -7.95
N GLU A 17 2.49 -11.85 -9.25
CA GLU A 17 2.97 -10.90 -10.25
C GLU A 17 2.43 -9.48 -9.98
N MET A 18 1.16 -9.35 -9.61
CA MET A 18 0.58 -8.05 -9.24
C MET A 18 1.24 -7.45 -7.99
N LYS A 19 1.50 -8.26 -6.94
CA LYS A 19 2.25 -7.78 -5.77
C LYS A 19 3.67 -7.31 -6.15
N HIS A 20 4.37 -8.07 -6.98
CA HIS A 20 5.69 -7.70 -7.47
C HIS A 20 5.63 -6.40 -8.28
N ARG A 21 4.60 -6.20 -9.09
CA ARG A 21 4.41 -4.98 -9.86
C ARG A 21 4.15 -3.77 -8.96
N ILE A 22 3.27 -3.88 -7.97
CA ILE A 22 3.06 -2.81 -6.98
C ILE A 22 4.38 -2.48 -6.29
N LEU A 23 5.13 -3.48 -5.87
CA LEU A 23 6.43 -3.30 -5.24
C LEU A 23 7.42 -2.57 -6.17
N GLN A 24 7.53 -2.97 -7.43
CA GLN A 24 8.39 -2.32 -8.43
C GLN A 24 8.02 -0.85 -8.64
N LEU A 25 6.72 -0.56 -8.81
CA LEU A 25 6.24 0.79 -9.03
C LEU A 25 6.43 1.68 -7.81
N TYR A 26 6.38 1.10 -6.60
CA TYR A 26 6.55 1.83 -5.36
C TYR A 26 8.02 2.06 -4.98
N LEU A 27 8.89 1.06 -5.15
CA LEU A 27 10.31 1.15 -4.74
C LEU A 27 11.05 2.33 -5.38
N ASN A 28 10.77 2.61 -6.63
CA ASN A 28 11.43 3.71 -7.35
C ASN A 28 11.18 5.08 -6.67
N PRO A 29 9.94 5.57 -6.54
CA PRO A 29 9.69 6.85 -5.87
C PRO A 29 10.05 6.81 -4.38
N TRP A 30 9.92 5.65 -3.71
CA TRP A 30 10.30 5.47 -2.32
C TRP A 30 11.80 5.74 -2.12
N LEU A 31 12.66 5.06 -2.86
CA LEU A 31 14.11 5.26 -2.81
C LEU A 31 14.50 6.72 -3.06
N LYS A 32 13.92 7.34 -4.10
CA LYS A 32 14.18 8.76 -4.43
C LYS A 32 13.80 9.72 -3.31
N LYS A 33 12.70 9.44 -2.62
CA LYS A 33 12.22 10.31 -1.56
C LYS A 33 12.97 10.06 -0.26
N ILE A 34 13.15 8.81 0.13
CA ILE A 34 13.76 8.44 1.41
C ILE A 34 15.26 8.79 1.43
N SER A 35 15.98 8.68 0.30
CA SER A 35 17.37 9.13 0.19
C SER A 35 17.57 10.63 0.44
N THR A 36 16.49 11.42 0.54
CA THR A 36 16.59 12.83 0.97
C THR A 36 16.56 12.98 2.49
N ILE A 37 16.29 11.91 3.23
CA ILE A 37 16.16 11.90 4.69
C ILE A 37 17.40 11.27 5.33
N ASP A 38 17.92 10.21 4.72
CA ASP A 38 19.05 9.44 5.24
C ASP A 38 19.87 8.85 4.08
N SER A 39 21.17 8.66 4.27
CA SER A 39 22.06 8.04 3.28
C SER A 39 22.08 6.51 3.37
N ASP A 40 21.64 5.94 4.49
CA ASP A 40 21.55 4.50 4.72
C ASP A 40 20.07 4.08 4.76
N LEU A 41 19.70 3.16 3.89
CA LEU A 41 18.31 2.67 3.78
C LEU A 41 18.23 1.18 4.06
N LEU A 42 17.05 0.73 4.49
CA LEU A 42 16.76 -0.68 4.74
C LEU A 42 15.51 -1.13 3.98
N TYR A 43 15.65 -2.21 3.22
CA TYR A 43 14.53 -2.97 2.68
C TYR A 43 14.53 -4.38 3.28
N VAL A 44 13.37 -4.84 3.72
CA VAL A 44 13.21 -6.18 4.27
C VAL A 44 12.11 -6.93 3.53
N ASP A 45 12.41 -8.14 3.08
CA ASP A 45 11.43 -9.09 2.58
C ASP A 45 11.33 -10.23 3.57
N GLY A 46 10.24 -10.26 4.32
CA GLY A 46 10.02 -11.21 5.42
C GLY A 46 9.70 -12.62 4.96
N PHE A 47 9.38 -12.83 3.65
CA PHE A 47 8.95 -14.09 3.07
C PHE A 47 9.50 -14.26 1.64
N ALA A 48 10.80 -14.18 1.52
CA ALA A 48 11.54 -13.97 0.28
C ALA A 48 11.42 -15.08 -0.77
N GLY A 49 11.02 -16.29 -0.38
CA GLY A 49 10.89 -17.44 -1.29
C GLY A 49 12.22 -17.87 -1.90
N PRO A 50 12.20 -18.52 -3.07
CA PRO A 50 13.42 -19.09 -3.68
C PRO A 50 14.26 -18.04 -4.46
N GLY A 51 13.84 -16.79 -4.56
CA GLY A 51 14.48 -15.74 -5.37
C GLY A 51 14.21 -15.85 -6.87
N ILE A 52 14.35 -17.02 -7.46
CA ILE A 52 13.96 -17.33 -8.85
C ILE A 52 12.95 -18.47 -8.83
N TYR A 53 11.83 -18.29 -9.49
CA TYR A 53 10.79 -19.31 -9.61
C TYR A 53 11.14 -20.37 -10.67
N PRO A 54 10.50 -21.57 -10.67
CA PRO A 54 10.81 -22.64 -11.62
C PRO A 54 10.62 -22.27 -13.10
N ASP A 55 9.81 -21.27 -13.40
CA ASP A 55 9.60 -20.74 -14.76
C ASP A 55 10.64 -19.68 -15.17
N GLY A 56 11.60 -19.39 -14.30
CA GLY A 56 12.66 -18.40 -14.52
C GLY A 56 12.28 -16.98 -14.13
N SER A 57 11.06 -16.72 -13.68
CA SER A 57 10.65 -15.38 -13.22
C SER A 57 11.32 -15.01 -11.90
N PHE A 58 11.60 -13.72 -11.73
CA PHE A 58 12.23 -13.20 -10.50
C PHE A 58 11.21 -13.03 -9.38
N GLY A 59 11.61 -13.39 -8.17
CA GLY A 59 10.91 -13.07 -6.94
C GLY A 59 11.21 -11.66 -6.45
N SER A 60 10.46 -11.21 -5.46
CA SER A 60 10.60 -9.89 -4.82
C SER A 60 12.03 -9.50 -4.45
N PRO A 61 12.93 -10.41 -3.97
CA PRO A 61 14.32 -10.05 -3.66
C PRO A 61 15.11 -9.52 -4.85
N LEU A 62 15.10 -10.27 -5.97
CA LEU A 62 15.85 -9.86 -7.17
C LEU A 62 15.22 -8.64 -7.84
N ILE A 63 13.90 -8.56 -7.85
CA ILE A 63 13.17 -7.37 -8.33
C ILE A 63 13.60 -6.13 -7.54
N ALA A 64 13.68 -6.21 -6.22
CA ALA A 64 14.06 -5.08 -5.39
C ALA A 64 15.51 -4.64 -5.62
N MET A 65 16.44 -5.58 -5.79
CA MET A 65 17.83 -5.30 -6.12
C MET A 65 17.97 -4.66 -7.50
N ASP A 66 17.29 -5.20 -8.52
CA ASP A 66 17.32 -4.69 -9.88
C ASP A 66 16.77 -3.27 -10.00
N MET A 67 15.70 -2.98 -9.25
CA MET A 67 15.12 -1.64 -9.20
C MET A 67 16.09 -0.63 -8.61
N ALA A 68 16.80 -0.97 -7.54
CA ALA A 68 17.81 -0.09 -6.94
C ALA A 68 18.99 0.14 -7.88
N ASP A 69 19.52 -0.92 -8.50
CA ASP A 69 20.63 -0.86 -9.43
C ASP A 69 20.29 0.04 -10.65
N LYS A 70 19.13 -0.19 -11.24
CA LYS A 70 18.62 0.67 -12.31
C LYS A 70 18.53 2.13 -11.89
N MET A 71 18.01 2.39 -10.70
CA MET A 71 17.82 3.75 -10.21
C MET A 71 19.13 4.46 -9.89
N LEU A 72 20.11 3.76 -9.32
CA LEU A 72 21.45 4.29 -9.09
C LEU A 72 22.13 4.65 -10.41
N SER A 73 21.99 3.82 -11.45
CA SER A 73 22.55 4.08 -12.77
C SER A 73 21.87 5.23 -13.52
N GLU A 74 20.56 5.44 -13.32
CA GLU A 74 19.76 6.44 -14.07
C GLU A 74 19.62 7.80 -13.35
N SER A 75 19.97 7.89 -12.08
CA SER A 75 19.73 9.09 -11.25
C SER A 75 20.98 9.62 -10.57
N PRO A 76 21.73 10.54 -11.20
CA PRO A 76 22.95 11.12 -10.61
C PRO A 76 22.72 11.76 -9.22
N ARG A 77 21.52 12.27 -8.96
CA ARG A 77 21.16 12.86 -7.64
C ARG A 77 21.05 11.82 -6.52
N LEU A 78 20.73 10.57 -6.86
CA LEU A 78 20.74 9.46 -5.92
C LEU A 78 22.17 9.00 -5.64
N ASP A 79 22.98 9.00 -6.66
CA ASP A 79 24.40 8.66 -6.60
C ASP A 79 25.14 9.49 -5.56
N ASP A 80 24.85 10.79 -5.47
CA ASP A 80 25.44 11.74 -4.54
C ASP A 80 24.86 11.64 -3.10
N ARG A 81 23.78 10.89 -2.87
CA ARG A 81 23.02 10.92 -1.60
C ARG A 81 23.04 9.62 -0.84
N LEU A 82 23.17 8.50 -1.51
CA LEU A 82 23.10 7.18 -0.92
C LEU A 82 24.46 6.59 -0.65
N ASP A 83 24.73 6.27 0.62
CA ASP A 83 25.90 5.52 1.04
C ASP A 83 25.65 4.02 0.97
N SER A 84 24.49 3.55 1.42
CA SER A 84 24.12 2.14 1.35
C SER A 84 22.61 1.88 1.31
N ILE A 85 22.23 0.75 0.68
CA ILE A 85 20.91 0.16 0.77
C ILE A 85 21.09 -1.27 1.28
N SER A 86 20.75 -1.51 2.53
CA SER A 86 20.73 -2.85 3.11
C SER A 86 19.47 -3.59 2.70
N TYR A 87 19.63 -4.79 2.15
CA TYR A 87 18.54 -5.70 1.81
C TYR A 87 18.59 -6.92 2.73
N ILE A 88 17.50 -7.19 3.44
CA ILE A 88 17.35 -8.38 4.28
C ILE A 88 16.26 -9.27 3.68
N PHE A 89 16.64 -10.47 3.28
CA PHE A 89 15.76 -11.46 2.70
C PHE A 89 15.63 -12.67 3.63
N ILE A 90 14.43 -12.93 4.13
CA ILE A 90 14.17 -13.96 5.15
C ILE A 90 13.38 -15.08 4.51
N GLU A 91 13.87 -16.31 4.63
CA GLU A 91 13.22 -17.51 4.13
C GLU A 91 13.37 -18.66 5.15
N ALA A 92 12.22 -19.25 5.51
CA ALA A 92 12.17 -20.31 6.52
C ALA A 92 12.41 -21.71 5.95
N ASP A 93 12.00 -21.95 4.70
CA ASP A 93 12.22 -23.23 4.04
C ASP A 93 13.69 -23.40 3.65
N PRO A 94 14.37 -24.48 4.09
CA PRO A 94 15.80 -24.64 3.84
C PRO A 94 16.16 -24.86 2.36
N GLU A 95 15.23 -25.36 1.54
CA GLU A 95 15.47 -25.54 0.11
C GLU A 95 15.34 -24.22 -0.62
N ASN A 96 14.27 -23.46 -0.35
CA ASN A 96 14.08 -22.11 -0.89
C ASN A 96 15.21 -21.18 -0.45
N TYR A 97 15.62 -21.23 0.83
CA TYR A 97 16.75 -20.43 1.32
C TYR A 97 18.04 -20.69 0.54
N ARG A 98 18.37 -21.96 0.24
CA ARG A 98 19.57 -22.27 -0.56
C ARG A 98 19.51 -21.66 -1.96
N LYS A 99 18.34 -21.77 -2.63
CA LYS A 99 18.12 -21.18 -3.95
C LYS A 99 18.20 -19.66 -3.90
N LEU A 100 17.52 -19.04 -2.92
CA LEU A 100 17.56 -17.61 -2.65
C LEU A 100 18.99 -17.11 -2.46
N ASN A 101 19.72 -17.73 -1.54
CA ASN A 101 21.08 -17.31 -1.20
C ASN A 101 22.04 -17.41 -2.41
N GLN A 102 21.87 -18.43 -3.26
CA GLN A 102 22.62 -18.54 -4.49
C GLN A 102 22.28 -17.41 -5.45
N SER A 103 21.01 -17.23 -5.80
CA SER A 103 20.55 -16.22 -6.77
C SER A 103 20.87 -14.80 -6.34
N VAL A 104 20.76 -14.50 -5.03
CA VAL A 104 21.12 -13.19 -4.46
C VAL A 104 22.63 -12.95 -4.53
N ASN A 105 23.47 -13.95 -4.22
CA ASN A 105 24.91 -13.80 -4.35
C ASN A 105 25.35 -13.62 -5.80
N ASP A 106 24.80 -14.41 -6.73
CA ASP A 106 25.06 -14.26 -8.17
C ASP A 106 24.68 -12.84 -8.65
N ARG A 107 23.56 -12.28 -8.14
CA ARG A 107 23.11 -10.94 -8.49
C ARG A 107 23.95 -9.85 -7.87
N LYS A 108 24.42 -10.03 -6.64
CA LYS A 108 25.31 -9.10 -5.94
C LYS A 108 26.59 -8.79 -6.69
N GLU A 109 27.13 -9.75 -7.43
CA GLU A 109 28.38 -9.60 -8.22
C GLU A 109 28.24 -8.62 -9.40
N VAL A 110 27.01 -8.25 -9.79
CA VAL A 110 26.75 -7.47 -11.01
C VAL A 110 25.96 -6.17 -10.78
N VAL A 111 25.45 -5.94 -9.57
CA VAL A 111 24.79 -4.71 -9.18
C VAL A 111 25.73 -3.74 -8.47
N ASP A 112 25.32 -2.49 -8.30
CA ASP A 112 26.08 -1.44 -7.60
C ASP A 112 26.48 -1.88 -6.17
N ASP A 113 27.71 -1.60 -5.76
CA ASP A 113 28.31 -2.03 -4.49
C ASP A 113 27.56 -1.48 -3.24
N ARG A 114 26.78 -0.43 -3.39
CA ARG A 114 25.94 0.13 -2.32
C ARG A 114 24.75 -0.74 -2.00
N ILE A 115 24.38 -1.67 -2.89
CA ILE A 115 23.32 -2.67 -2.68
C ILE A 115 23.90 -3.82 -1.87
N GLN A 116 23.53 -3.88 -0.59
CA GLN A 116 24.10 -4.81 0.39
C GLN A 116 23.08 -5.88 0.82
N PRO A 117 22.89 -6.96 0.04
CA PRO A 117 21.93 -8.00 0.37
C PRO A 117 22.47 -8.99 1.40
N VAL A 118 21.60 -9.41 2.31
CA VAL A 118 21.82 -10.47 3.29
C VAL A 118 20.62 -11.42 3.28
N CYS A 119 20.88 -12.72 3.08
CA CYS A 119 19.87 -13.76 3.23
C CYS A 119 19.91 -14.37 4.62
N ILE A 120 18.74 -14.51 5.25
CA ILE A 120 18.58 -15.09 6.59
C ILE A 120 17.74 -16.36 6.48
N HIS A 121 18.32 -17.52 6.92
CA HIS A 121 17.57 -18.75 7.09
C HIS A 121 16.84 -18.73 8.43
N GLY A 122 15.53 -18.50 8.41
CA GLY A 122 14.72 -18.40 9.61
C GLY A 122 13.31 -17.88 9.35
N LYS A 123 12.58 -17.68 10.44
CA LYS A 123 11.25 -17.11 10.40
C LYS A 123 11.31 -15.60 10.55
N PHE A 124 10.38 -14.91 9.89
CA PHE A 124 10.23 -13.46 10.00
C PHE A 124 10.04 -13.02 11.45
N GLU A 125 9.25 -13.74 12.24
CA GLU A 125 8.94 -13.40 13.62
C GLU A 125 10.22 -13.32 14.47
N ASN A 126 11.12 -14.28 14.34
CA ASN A 126 12.39 -14.29 15.10
C ASN A 126 13.30 -13.13 14.68
N TRP A 127 13.33 -12.82 13.39
CA TRP A 127 14.10 -11.66 12.90
C TRP A 127 13.51 -10.36 13.43
N ALA A 128 12.19 -10.20 13.40
CA ALA A 128 11.50 -8.99 13.85
C ALA A 128 11.70 -8.76 15.35
N GLU A 129 11.61 -9.80 16.20
CA GLU A 129 11.91 -9.74 17.62
C GLU A 129 13.36 -9.25 17.85
N ASN A 130 14.34 -9.87 17.20
CA ASN A 130 15.75 -9.45 17.31
C ASN A 130 16.00 -8.02 16.79
N PHE A 131 15.25 -7.60 15.76
CA PHE A 131 15.34 -6.25 15.22
C PHE A 131 14.77 -5.23 16.19
N ILE A 132 13.64 -5.53 16.82
CA ILE A 132 13.04 -4.71 17.88
C ILE A 132 14.01 -4.57 19.06
N ASP A 133 14.54 -5.67 19.56
CA ASP A 133 15.50 -5.68 20.67
C ASP A 133 16.78 -4.87 20.34
N LYS A 134 17.29 -5.00 19.11
CA LYS A 134 18.45 -4.24 18.63
C LYS A 134 18.25 -2.73 18.70
N TYR A 135 17.03 -2.27 18.41
CA TYR A 135 16.71 -0.85 18.34
C TYR A 135 15.88 -0.35 19.53
N GLU A 136 15.84 -1.10 20.65
CA GLU A 136 15.14 -0.70 21.89
C GLU A 136 15.57 0.71 22.38
N TYR A 137 16.84 1.06 22.20
CA TYR A 137 17.42 2.35 22.59
C TYR A 137 17.99 3.15 21.40
N GLY A 138 17.56 2.87 20.21
CA GLY A 138 18.04 3.51 18.98
C GLY A 138 16.96 3.65 17.93
N THR A 139 17.33 4.24 16.81
CA THR A 139 16.42 4.40 15.67
C THR A 139 16.96 3.61 14.49
N PRO A 140 16.19 2.69 13.89
CA PRO A 140 16.61 1.99 12.68
C PRO A 140 16.75 2.98 11.51
N PRO A 141 17.49 2.64 10.44
CA PRO A 141 17.46 3.41 9.21
C PRO A 141 16.04 3.49 8.65
N PRO A 142 15.72 4.46 7.77
CA PRO A 142 14.47 4.46 7.02
C PRO A 142 14.24 3.12 6.35
N SER A 143 13.06 2.53 6.55
CA SER A 143 12.82 1.13 6.23
C SER A 143 11.52 0.92 5.46
N LEU A 144 11.53 0.03 4.47
CA LEU A 144 10.35 -0.58 3.89
C LEU A 144 10.38 -2.08 4.18
N ILE A 145 9.38 -2.58 4.89
CA ILE A 145 9.27 -3.98 5.28
C ILE A 145 8.10 -4.62 4.57
N PHE A 146 8.37 -5.56 3.67
CA PHE A 146 7.39 -6.35 2.95
C PHE A 146 7.10 -7.65 3.71
N ILE A 147 5.83 -7.86 4.07
CA ILE A 147 5.35 -8.96 4.92
C ILE A 147 4.29 -9.75 4.15
N ASP A 148 4.71 -10.83 3.50
CA ASP A 148 3.86 -11.65 2.61
C ASP A 148 3.69 -13.10 3.08
N PRO A 149 3.05 -13.35 4.23
CA PRO A 149 2.88 -14.69 4.78
C PRO A 149 1.93 -15.55 3.93
N PHE A 150 2.19 -16.85 3.85
CA PHE A 150 1.30 -17.81 3.16
C PHE A 150 -0.04 -18.05 3.88
N GLY A 151 -0.24 -17.51 5.07
CA GLY A 151 -1.42 -17.71 5.90
C GLY A 151 -1.56 -16.66 7.00
N TYR A 152 -2.44 -16.91 7.96
CA TYR A 152 -2.63 -16.05 9.13
C TYR A 152 -2.33 -16.81 10.43
N GLY A 153 -2.20 -16.06 11.54
CA GLY A 153 -2.00 -16.59 12.90
C GLY A 153 -0.54 -16.82 13.31
N ASN A 154 0.41 -16.78 12.40
CA ASN A 154 1.83 -16.91 12.73
C ASN A 154 2.38 -15.57 13.28
N ILE A 155 2.05 -14.47 12.60
CA ILE A 155 2.53 -13.15 12.97
C ILE A 155 1.51 -12.49 13.91
N PRO A 156 1.83 -12.29 15.20
CA PRO A 156 0.93 -11.59 16.12
C PRO A 156 0.89 -10.09 15.81
N PHE A 157 -0.26 -9.49 16.08
CA PHE A 157 -0.43 -8.04 15.88
C PHE A 157 0.57 -7.22 16.72
N GLU A 158 0.84 -7.64 17.96
CA GLU A 158 1.77 -6.98 18.86
C GLU A 158 3.16 -6.86 18.26
N LEU A 159 3.61 -7.88 17.50
CA LEU A 159 4.90 -7.84 16.82
C LEU A 159 4.91 -6.79 15.69
N ILE A 160 3.83 -6.70 14.93
CA ILE A 160 3.66 -5.69 13.86
C ILE A 160 3.63 -4.28 14.47
N SER A 161 2.86 -4.11 15.55
CA SER A 161 2.76 -2.85 16.28
C SER A 161 4.12 -2.39 16.82
N SER A 162 4.83 -3.26 17.53
CA SER A 162 6.16 -2.96 18.09
C SER A 162 7.18 -2.64 17.00
N LEU A 163 7.15 -3.38 15.88
CA LEU A 163 8.03 -3.15 14.75
C LEU A 163 7.79 -1.79 14.09
N PHE A 164 6.51 -1.43 13.89
CA PHE A 164 6.15 -0.16 13.25
C PHE A 164 6.50 1.06 14.13
N GLN A 165 6.41 0.92 15.45
CA GLN A 165 6.71 1.97 16.42
C GLN A 165 8.22 2.25 16.62
N LEU A 166 9.11 1.45 16.05
CA LEU A 166 10.57 1.68 16.14
C LEU A 166 11.01 3.00 15.51
N ARG A 167 10.26 3.51 14.55
CA ARG A 167 10.55 4.79 13.90
C ARG A 167 9.25 5.50 13.57
N GLU A 168 9.02 6.65 14.15
CA GLU A 168 7.80 7.44 14.00
C GLU A 168 7.55 7.87 12.55
N SER A 169 8.59 8.20 11.80
CA SER A 169 8.49 8.53 10.37
C SER A 169 9.54 7.76 9.57
N SER A 170 9.23 7.39 8.35
CA SER A 170 10.14 6.70 7.43
C SER A 170 10.36 5.20 7.73
N LEU A 171 9.49 4.57 8.53
CA LEU A 171 9.30 3.13 8.54
C LEU A 171 7.93 2.84 7.96
N GLU A 172 7.90 2.01 6.94
CA GLU A 172 6.70 1.66 6.21
C GLU A 172 6.55 0.15 6.13
N LEU A 173 5.31 -0.33 6.23
CA LEU A 173 5.00 -1.75 6.07
C LEU A 173 4.13 -1.94 4.82
N LEU A 174 4.36 -3.03 4.11
CA LEU A 174 3.48 -3.53 3.06
C LEU A 174 3.09 -4.95 3.43
N ILE A 175 1.85 -5.16 3.85
CA ILE A 175 1.39 -6.39 4.51
C ILE A 175 0.34 -7.09 3.66
N THR A 176 0.57 -8.37 3.35
CA THR A 176 -0.48 -9.25 2.81
C THR A 176 -1.37 -9.74 3.94
N PHE A 177 -2.55 -9.15 4.07
CA PHE A 177 -3.54 -9.47 5.10
C PHE A 177 -4.57 -10.48 4.58
N MET A 178 -4.54 -11.70 5.07
CA MET A 178 -5.26 -12.87 4.55
C MET A 178 -6.75 -12.88 4.93
N ALA A 179 -7.46 -11.76 4.77
CA ALA A 179 -8.85 -11.55 5.16
C ALA A 179 -9.82 -12.61 4.59
N GLY A 180 -9.66 -12.99 3.31
CA GLY A 180 -10.51 -13.99 2.68
C GLY A 180 -10.40 -15.38 3.32
N LYS A 181 -9.20 -15.79 3.74
CA LYS A 181 -9.00 -17.04 4.49
C LYS A 181 -9.58 -16.95 5.90
N MET A 182 -9.39 -15.82 6.60
CA MET A 182 -9.99 -15.59 7.91
C MET A 182 -11.51 -15.63 7.83
N ALA A 183 -12.12 -14.93 6.88
CA ALA A 183 -13.57 -14.91 6.65
C ALA A 183 -14.15 -16.30 6.37
N GLN A 184 -13.37 -17.17 5.75
CA GLN A 184 -13.78 -18.56 5.49
C GLN A 184 -13.84 -19.42 6.75
N TRP A 185 -12.92 -19.19 7.71
CA TRP A 185 -12.72 -20.08 8.85
C TRP A 185 -13.09 -19.44 10.19
N MET A 186 -13.63 -18.22 10.21
CA MET A 186 -13.91 -17.48 11.44
C MET A 186 -14.99 -18.13 12.33
N ASP A 187 -15.89 -18.91 11.76
CA ASP A 187 -16.91 -19.63 12.49
C ASP A 187 -16.37 -20.93 13.15
N ASP A 188 -15.16 -21.36 12.80
CA ASP A 188 -14.50 -22.52 13.39
C ASP A 188 -13.72 -22.11 14.66
N PRO A 189 -14.08 -22.62 15.86
CA PRO A 189 -13.39 -22.29 17.10
C PRO A 189 -11.88 -22.58 17.08
N GLY A 190 -11.43 -23.55 16.27
CA GLY A 190 -10.01 -23.86 16.09
C GLY A 190 -9.21 -22.73 15.46
N HIS A 191 -9.87 -21.87 14.67
CA HIS A 191 -9.24 -20.74 13.96
C HIS A 191 -9.38 -19.40 14.70
N GLN A 192 -10.35 -19.24 15.58
CA GLN A 192 -10.66 -17.96 16.25
C GLN A 192 -9.47 -17.38 17.02
N LYS A 193 -8.72 -18.23 17.73
CA LYS A 193 -7.52 -17.79 18.45
C LYS A 193 -6.45 -17.25 17.52
N ALA A 194 -6.24 -17.88 16.36
CA ALA A 194 -5.28 -17.42 15.36
C ALA A 194 -5.71 -16.10 14.72
N ILE A 195 -7.01 -15.94 14.44
CA ILE A 195 -7.60 -14.69 13.93
C ILE A 195 -7.43 -13.57 14.96
N SER A 196 -7.80 -13.79 16.23
CA SER A 196 -7.64 -12.81 17.30
C SER A 196 -6.18 -12.39 17.48
N LYS A 197 -5.24 -13.35 17.41
CA LYS A 197 -3.81 -13.08 17.48
C LYS A 197 -3.34 -12.19 16.33
N THR A 198 -3.82 -12.43 15.11
CA THR A 198 -3.45 -11.62 13.94
C THR A 198 -4.09 -10.23 14.01
N LEU A 199 -5.32 -10.11 14.50
CA LEU A 199 -6.03 -8.83 14.63
C LEU A 199 -5.62 -8.02 15.88
N GLY A 200 -4.98 -8.63 16.88
CA GLY A 200 -4.65 -7.98 18.16
C GLY A 200 -5.88 -7.71 19.04
N THR A 201 -7.02 -8.31 18.74
CA THR A 201 -8.26 -8.12 19.49
C THR A 201 -9.19 -9.32 19.36
N GLU A 202 -10.02 -9.57 20.37
CA GLU A 202 -11.12 -10.54 20.33
C GLU A 202 -12.48 -9.88 20.01
N GLN A 203 -12.54 -8.55 19.95
CA GLN A 203 -13.80 -7.81 19.76
C GLN A 203 -14.43 -8.07 18.38
N TRP A 204 -13.64 -8.48 17.39
CA TRP A 204 -14.13 -8.84 16.06
C TRP A 204 -15.28 -9.86 16.09
N MET A 205 -15.30 -10.76 17.07
CA MET A 205 -16.37 -11.76 17.23
C MET A 205 -17.75 -11.14 17.51
N ASN A 206 -17.78 -9.95 18.12
CA ASN A 206 -19.00 -9.20 18.39
C ASN A 206 -19.35 -8.21 17.28
N GLU A 207 -18.38 -7.82 16.46
CA GLU A 207 -18.54 -6.82 15.39
C GLU A 207 -19.01 -7.44 14.07
N ILE A 208 -18.74 -8.74 13.85
CA ILE A 208 -19.07 -9.42 12.60
C ILE A 208 -20.26 -10.35 12.78
N PRO A 209 -21.45 -10.01 12.25
CA PRO A 209 -22.61 -10.88 12.29
C PRO A 209 -22.37 -12.22 11.57
N SER A 210 -22.89 -13.30 12.11
CA SER A 210 -22.70 -14.66 11.56
C SER A 210 -23.41 -14.88 10.22
N ASP A 211 -24.39 -14.06 9.87
CA ASP A 211 -25.14 -14.10 8.61
C ASP A 211 -24.51 -13.24 7.49
N LEU A 212 -23.44 -12.51 7.79
CA LEU A 212 -22.74 -11.67 6.81
C LEU A 212 -22.09 -12.54 5.73
N CYS A 213 -22.22 -12.15 4.46
CA CYS A 213 -21.55 -12.86 3.38
C CYS A 213 -20.02 -12.76 3.47
N LYS A 214 -19.32 -13.72 2.84
CA LYS A 214 -17.86 -13.89 2.99
C LYS A 214 -17.07 -12.62 2.63
N ASP A 215 -17.43 -11.93 1.57
CA ASP A 215 -16.69 -10.73 1.13
C ASP A 215 -16.88 -9.57 2.11
N LYS A 216 -18.09 -9.40 2.63
CA LYS A 216 -18.34 -8.40 3.68
C LYS A 216 -17.64 -8.74 5.00
N ARG A 217 -17.51 -10.03 5.34
CA ARG A 217 -16.69 -10.48 6.47
C ARG A 217 -15.21 -10.12 6.26
N ALA A 218 -14.66 -10.37 5.05
CA ALA A 218 -13.29 -10.03 4.71
C ALA A 218 -13.04 -8.51 4.76
N GLU A 219 -13.95 -7.71 4.24
CA GLU A 219 -13.93 -6.25 4.30
C GLU A 219 -13.95 -5.76 5.76
N THR A 220 -14.83 -6.31 6.59
CA THR A 220 -14.93 -5.95 8.02
C THR A 220 -13.65 -6.33 8.78
N LEU A 221 -13.10 -7.53 8.54
CA LEU A 221 -11.82 -7.95 9.13
C LEU A 221 -10.66 -7.01 8.73
N SER A 222 -10.63 -6.58 7.47
CA SER A 222 -9.64 -5.59 7.00
C SER A 222 -9.81 -4.25 7.71
N SER A 223 -11.05 -3.78 7.87
CA SER A 223 -11.35 -2.53 8.57
C SER A 223 -10.97 -2.60 10.06
N ILE A 224 -11.22 -3.72 10.73
CA ILE A 224 -10.79 -3.96 12.12
C ILE A 224 -9.26 -3.93 12.22
N TYR A 225 -8.55 -4.60 11.32
CA TYR A 225 -7.09 -4.63 11.33
C TYR A 225 -6.49 -3.23 11.10
N GLN A 226 -7.02 -2.47 10.15
CA GLN A 226 -6.60 -1.09 9.90
C GLN A 226 -6.86 -0.19 11.12
N ARG A 227 -8.01 -0.37 11.79
CA ARG A 227 -8.32 0.35 13.03
C ARG A 227 -7.32 0.02 14.13
N GLN A 228 -6.93 -1.24 14.31
CA GLN A 228 -5.89 -1.64 15.26
C GLN A 228 -4.54 -1.02 14.90
N LEU A 229 -4.15 -1.01 13.62
CA LEU A 229 -2.92 -0.35 13.17
C LEU A 229 -2.92 1.15 13.49
N LYS A 230 -4.04 1.84 13.30
CA LYS A 230 -4.16 3.27 13.62
C LYS A 230 -4.11 3.54 15.13
N TYR A 231 -4.85 2.79 15.94
CA TYR A 231 -4.99 3.08 17.36
C TYR A 231 -3.88 2.47 18.23
N GLU A 232 -3.49 1.22 17.97
CA GLU A 232 -2.55 0.48 18.82
C GLU A 232 -1.10 0.56 18.29
N ALA A 233 -0.91 0.65 16.98
CA ALA A 233 0.41 0.81 16.39
C ALA A 233 0.77 2.27 16.07
N ASN A 234 -0.13 3.23 16.33
CA ASN A 234 0.05 4.66 16.04
C ASN A 234 0.31 4.96 14.56
N ALA A 235 -0.30 4.20 13.66
CA ALA A 235 -0.21 4.47 12.23
C ALA A 235 -1.12 5.64 11.83
N SER A 236 -0.54 6.68 11.23
CA SER A 236 -1.31 7.81 10.71
C SER A 236 -2.17 7.38 9.52
N PHE A 237 -1.64 6.51 8.67
CA PHE A 237 -2.30 6.10 7.43
C PHE A 237 -2.22 4.59 7.21
N THR A 238 -3.34 4.01 6.76
CA THR A 238 -3.44 2.61 6.34
C THR A 238 -4.18 2.55 5.01
N MET A 239 -3.57 1.96 3.98
CA MET A 239 -4.13 1.89 2.63
C MET A 239 -4.35 0.44 2.23
N PRO A 240 -5.59 -0.07 2.24
CA PRO A 240 -5.91 -1.41 1.77
C PRO A 240 -6.10 -1.42 0.25
N PHE A 241 -5.49 -2.38 -0.42
CA PHE A 241 -5.74 -2.70 -1.82
C PHE A 241 -6.28 -4.12 -1.91
N GLU A 242 -7.48 -4.27 -2.45
CA GLU A 242 -8.16 -5.55 -2.49
C GLU A 242 -7.62 -6.44 -3.61
N MET A 243 -7.35 -7.70 -3.28
CA MET A 243 -6.95 -8.73 -4.23
C MET A 243 -8.08 -9.75 -4.35
N VAL A 244 -8.78 -9.71 -5.48
CA VAL A 244 -9.96 -10.52 -5.76
C VAL A 244 -9.61 -11.73 -6.61
N GLU A 245 -10.24 -12.85 -6.37
CA GLU A 245 -10.19 -14.01 -7.25
C GLU A 245 -11.19 -13.82 -8.40
N GLU A 246 -10.68 -13.73 -9.61
CA GLU A 246 -11.44 -13.39 -10.82
C GLU A 246 -12.68 -14.27 -11.03
N THR A 247 -12.52 -15.60 -11.00
CA THR A 247 -13.61 -16.55 -11.31
C THR A 247 -14.70 -16.57 -10.26
N LYS A 248 -14.34 -16.41 -8.98
CA LYS A 248 -15.32 -16.43 -7.88
C LYS A 248 -15.78 -15.03 -7.50
N ARG A 249 -15.08 -13.99 -7.97
CA ARG A 249 -15.24 -12.60 -7.56
C ARG A 249 -15.28 -12.45 -6.04
N GLN A 250 -14.37 -13.18 -5.35
CA GLN A 250 -14.26 -13.19 -3.90
C GLN A 250 -12.94 -12.59 -3.45
N THR A 251 -12.95 -11.84 -2.38
CA THR A 251 -11.76 -11.33 -1.73
C THR A 251 -10.83 -12.46 -1.31
N CYS A 252 -9.60 -12.47 -1.81
CA CYS A 252 -8.54 -13.38 -1.36
C CYS A 252 -7.82 -12.83 -0.14
N TYR A 253 -7.33 -11.60 -0.25
CA TYR A 253 -6.60 -10.87 0.77
C TYR A 253 -6.58 -9.38 0.45
N TYR A 254 -6.11 -8.57 1.37
CA TYR A 254 -5.76 -7.17 1.14
C TYR A 254 -4.25 -7.01 1.19
N LEU A 255 -3.70 -6.21 0.29
CA LEU A 255 -2.35 -5.68 0.42
C LEU A 255 -2.47 -4.34 1.15
N ILE A 256 -2.01 -4.28 2.41
CA ILE A 256 -2.18 -3.10 3.26
C ILE A 256 -0.85 -2.38 3.38
N HIS A 257 -0.79 -1.14 2.90
CA HIS A 257 0.32 -0.24 3.14
C HIS A 257 0.08 0.54 4.44
N VAL A 258 1.11 0.61 5.29
CA VAL A 258 1.07 1.28 6.60
C VAL A 258 2.20 2.29 6.65
N THR A 259 1.89 3.55 6.92
CA THR A 259 2.90 4.62 6.95
C THR A 259 2.47 5.80 7.84
N ASN A 260 3.44 6.52 8.38
CA ASN A 260 3.25 7.83 9.00
C ASN A 260 3.69 8.97 8.05
N ASN A 261 4.07 8.64 6.82
CA ASN A 261 4.55 9.60 5.85
C ASN A 261 3.48 9.88 4.78
N TRP A 262 2.99 11.11 4.76
CA TRP A 262 2.04 11.59 3.75
C TRP A 262 2.50 11.33 2.30
N HIS A 263 3.79 11.54 2.00
CA HIS A 263 4.29 11.30 0.65
C HIS A 263 4.28 9.81 0.31
N GLY A 264 4.59 8.94 1.28
CA GLY A 264 4.48 7.49 1.13
C GLY A 264 3.04 7.08 0.82
N LEU A 265 2.07 7.57 1.60
CA LEU A 265 0.65 7.35 1.35
C LEU A 265 0.25 7.77 -0.07
N LYS A 266 0.58 9.01 -0.46
CA LYS A 266 0.22 9.54 -1.78
C LYS A 266 0.77 8.70 -2.92
N VAL A 267 2.06 8.34 -2.85
CA VAL A 267 2.72 7.55 -3.90
C VAL A 267 2.14 6.14 -3.96
N MET A 268 1.93 5.49 -2.81
CA MET A 268 1.32 4.16 -2.79
C MET A 268 -0.11 4.19 -3.32
N LYS A 269 -0.88 5.24 -3.01
CA LYS A 269 -2.23 5.44 -3.56
C LYS A 269 -2.23 5.50 -5.09
N GLU A 270 -1.34 6.31 -5.66
CA GLU A 270 -1.19 6.42 -7.11
C GLU A 270 -0.73 5.08 -7.72
N THR A 271 0.21 4.38 -7.06
CA THR A 271 0.69 3.05 -7.47
C THR A 271 -0.44 2.02 -7.50
N MET A 272 -1.17 1.88 -6.41
CA MET A 272 -2.27 0.91 -6.29
C MET A 272 -3.43 1.24 -7.22
N PHE A 273 -3.78 2.52 -7.36
CA PHE A 273 -4.83 2.94 -8.28
C PHE A 273 -4.47 2.60 -9.74
N ASN A 274 -3.23 2.87 -10.14
CA ASN A 274 -2.76 2.57 -11.49
C ASN A 274 -2.55 1.07 -11.74
N ALA A 275 -2.35 0.27 -10.69
CA ALA A 275 -2.26 -1.19 -10.77
C ALA A 275 -3.65 -1.85 -10.72
N GLY A 276 -4.66 -1.14 -10.24
CA GLY A 276 -6.03 -1.61 -10.14
C GLY A 276 -6.73 -1.70 -11.49
N ALA A 277 -7.87 -2.40 -11.49
CA ALA A 277 -8.69 -2.59 -12.66
C ALA A 277 -9.89 -1.65 -12.65
N ASP A 278 -10.22 -1.08 -13.81
CA ASP A 278 -11.48 -0.38 -14.08
C ASP A 278 -11.92 0.58 -12.95
N ASP A 279 -11.01 1.39 -12.44
CA ASP A 279 -11.27 2.41 -11.40
C ASP A 279 -11.78 1.86 -10.05
N LYS A 280 -11.59 0.56 -9.77
CA LYS A 280 -12.11 -0.07 -8.55
C LYS A 280 -11.16 -0.08 -7.35
N PHE A 281 -9.93 0.38 -7.52
CA PHE A 281 -8.90 0.29 -6.48
C PHE A 281 -8.74 -1.14 -5.91
N ALA A 282 -8.80 -2.10 -6.84
CA ALA A 282 -8.70 -3.53 -6.56
C ALA A 282 -8.08 -4.26 -7.76
N TYR A 283 -7.42 -5.38 -7.52
CA TYR A 283 -7.00 -6.30 -8.56
C TYR A 283 -8.11 -7.35 -8.79
N LEU A 284 -8.65 -7.38 -10.00
CA LEU A 284 -9.77 -8.25 -10.37
C LEU A 284 -9.37 -9.41 -11.30
N GLY A 285 -8.07 -9.55 -11.61
CA GLY A 285 -7.55 -10.55 -12.55
C GLY A 285 -6.85 -9.90 -13.76
N PRO A 286 -6.10 -10.68 -14.57
CA PRO A 286 -5.34 -10.17 -15.70
C PRO A 286 -6.19 -9.57 -16.80
N ASP A 287 -7.40 -10.10 -17.03
CA ASP A 287 -8.31 -9.60 -18.07
C ASP A 287 -8.97 -8.25 -17.72
N HIS A 288 -8.82 -7.81 -16.47
CA HIS A 288 -9.36 -6.55 -15.97
C HIS A 288 -8.29 -5.50 -15.65
N THR A 289 -7.03 -5.77 -15.93
CA THR A 289 -5.98 -4.77 -15.81
C THR A 289 -5.94 -3.95 -17.08
N GLY A 290 -6.15 -2.65 -17.01
CA GLY A 290 -5.97 -1.73 -18.13
C GLY A 290 -4.51 -1.60 -18.61
N TYR A 291 -3.78 -2.72 -18.57
CA TYR A 291 -2.36 -2.80 -18.91
C TYR A 291 -2.15 -3.58 -20.20
N GLU A 292 -2.02 -2.85 -21.28
CA GLU A 292 -1.19 -3.31 -22.40
C GLU A 292 0.27 -2.99 -22.06
N ASP A 293 1.16 -3.99 -22.21
CA ASP A 293 2.60 -3.84 -22.08
C ASP A 293 3.11 -2.73 -22.99
N GLU A 294 4.04 -1.95 -22.48
CA GLU A 294 4.86 -0.92 -23.10
C GLU A 294 4.40 0.54 -22.91
N GLN A 295 5.21 1.22 -22.09
CA GLN A 295 5.29 2.69 -21.96
C GLN A 295 4.05 3.39 -21.38
N LEU A 296 4.05 3.48 -20.05
CA LEU A 296 3.19 4.41 -19.32
C LEU A 296 3.39 5.86 -19.81
N SER A 297 2.58 6.29 -20.74
CA SER A 297 2.25 7.70 -20.83
C SER A 297 1.12 7.98 -19.86
N PHE A 298 1.35 8.84 -18.88
CA PHE A 298 0.40 9.25 -17.84
C PHE A 298 -0.86 9.99 -18.38
N ALA A 299 -1.15 9.92 -19.66
CA ALA A 299 -2.08 10.81 -20.36
C ALA A 299 -3.29 10.15 -21.03
N GLU A 300 -3.47 8.82 -21.04
CA GLU A 300 -4.48 8.18 -21.91
C GLU A 300 -5.37 7.14 -21.25
N PHE A 301 -5.75 7.30 -19.98
CA PHE A 301 -6.92 6.57 -19.48
C PHE A 301 -8.14 7.47 -19.63
N GLY A 302 -8.95 7.20 -20.66
CA GLY A 302 -10.29 7.77 -20.79
C GLY A 302 -11.12 7.33 -19.59
N GLU A 303 -11.48 8.30 -18.73
CA GLU A 303 -12.43 8.08 -17.65
C GLU A 303 -13.77 7.65 -18.28
N THR A 304 -14.33 6.56 -17.78
CA THR A 304 -15.66 6.14 -18.24
C THR A 304 -16.73 7.07 -17.67
N ASP A 305 -17.86 7.24 -18.34
CA ASP A 305 -18.99 8.07 -17.85
C ASP A 305 -19.38 7.71 -16.39
N ASP A 306 -19.21 6.46 -15.99
CA ASP A 306 -19.45 5.97 -14.62
C ASP A 306 -18.45 6.55 -13.62
N PHE A 307 -17.17 6.67 -13.99
CA PHE A 307 -16.13 7.21 -13.10
C PHE A 307 -16.28 8.73 -12.91
N GLU A 308 -16.63 9.47 -13.96
CA GLU A 308 -16.96 10.91 -13.82
C GLU A 308 -18.14 11.13 -12.87
N GLN A 309 -19.17 10.28 -12.96
CA GLN A 309 -20.31 10.36 -12.04
C GLN A 309 -19.87 10.07 -10.59
N ARG A 310 -18.93 9.12 -10.37
CA ARG A 310 -18.37 8.85 -9.05
C ARG A 310 -17.57 10.04 -8.50
N ILE A 311 -16.81 10.76 -9.34
CA ILE A 311 -16.12 11.99 -8.92
C ILE A 311 -17.12 13.07 -8.53
N ARG A 312 -18.25 13.20 -9.25
CA ARG A 312 -19.32 14.14 -8.89
C ARG A 312 -19.96 13.77 -7.54
N SER A 313 -20.27 12.52 -7.32
CA SER A 313 -20.78 12.03 -6.02
C SER A 313 -19.77 12.28 -4.91
N PHE A 314 -18.49 12.05 -5.16
CA PHE A 314 -17.42 12.32 -4.22
C PHE A 314 -17.28 13.81 -3.90
N ALA A 315 -17.48 14.70 -4.88
CA ALA A 315 -17.51 16.13 -4.65
C ALA A 315 -18.64 16.52 -3.69
N ASP A 316 -19.84 15.95 -3.87
CA ASP A 316 -20.96 16.18 -2.96
C ASP A 316 -20.69 15.63 -1.55
N GLU A 317 -20.09 14.46 -1.41
CA GLU A 317 -19.66 13.89 -0.12
C GLU A 317 -18.65 14.79 0.62
N LEU A 318 -17.67 15.35 -0.12
CA LEU A 318 -16.71 16.29 0.46
C LEU A 318 -17.40 17.59 0.90
N HIS A 319 -18.34 18.09 0.08
CA HIS A 319 -19.11 19.27 0.45
C HIS A 319 -19.96 19.03 1.72
N ASP A 320 -20.64 17.90 1.82
CA ASP A 320 -21.47 17.56 2.98
C ASP A 320 -20.62 17.38 4.25
N ARG A 321 -19.41 16.79 4.12
CA ARG A 321 -18.50 16.58 5.24
C ARG A 321 -17.94 17.91 5.80
N TYR A 322 -17.61 18.86 4.95
CA TYR A 322 -16.96 20.11 5.33
C TYR A 322 -17.88 21.34 5.18
N ASN A 323 -19.20 21.14 5.10
CA ASN A 323 -20.18 22.19 4.88
C ASN A 323 -20.06 23.35 5.89
N GLY A 324 -19.80 24.55 5.40
CA GLY A 324 -19.61 25.75 6.22
C GLY A 324 -18.21 25.88 6.83
N GLU A 325 -17.30 24.95 6.58
CA GLU A 325 -15.93 24.99 7.11
C GLU A 325 -14.96 25.68 6.15
N GLU A 326 -13.86 26.18 6.73
CA GLU A 326 -12.68 26.66 6.00
C GLU A 326 -11.49 25.80 6.43
N ILE A 327 -10.92 25.06 5.50
CA ILE A 327 -9.91 24.04 5.78
C ILE A 327 -8.85 24.02 4.68
N ALA A 328 -7.58 23.72 5.03
CA ALA A 328 -6.51 23.63 4.05
C ALA A 328 -6.66 22.39 3.16
N PHE A 329 -6.30 22.52 1.88
CA PHE A 329 -6.33 21.41 0.93
C PHE A 329 -5.55 20.18 1.43
N GLN A 330 -4.38 20.41 2.05
CA GLN A 330 -3.56 19.35 2.60
C GLN A 330 -4.25 18.63 3.77
N GLU A 331 -4.94 19.34 4.64
CA GLU A 331 -5.65 18.76 5.79
C GLU A 331 -6.76 17.82 5.33
N ILE A 332 -7.56 18.23 4.33
CA ILE A 332 -8.59 17.35 3.74
C ILE A 332 -7.97 16.05 3.22
N LEU A 333 -6.82 16.15 2.52
CA LEU A 333 -6.15 14.98 2.00
C LEU A 333 -5.61 14.07 3.12
N GLU A 334 -5.02 14.64 4.16
CA GLU A 334 -4.49 13.90 5.31
C GLU A 334 -5.60 13.18 6.09
N GLU A 335 -6.78 13.80 6.18
CA GLU A 335 -7.93 13.20 6.84
C GLU A 335 -8.63 12.11 6.02
N THR A 336 -8.57 12.18 4.69
CA THR A 336 -9.50 11.38 3.87
C THR A 336 -8.85 10.49 2.82
N LEU A 337 -7.59 10.74 2.42
CA LEU A 337 -6.99 10.04 1.29
C LEU A 337 -6.88 8.52 1.49
N ASP A 338 -6.68 8.05 2.70
CA ASP A 338 -6.61 6.62 3.01
C ASP A 338 -7.98 5.96 3.25
N GLN A 339 -9.07 6.75 3.24
CA GLN A 339 -10.43 6.28 3.52
C GLN A 339 -11.27 5.99 2.26
N ASN A 340 -10.78 6.35 1.08
CA ASN A 340 -11.51 6.22 -0.17
C ASN A 340 -10.61 5.73 -1.31
N ILE A 341 -11.16 5.58 -2.51
CA ILE A 341 -10.42 5.09 -3.68
C ILE A 341 -9.75 6.20 -4.50
N PHE A 342 -10.10 7.48 -4.26
CA PHE A 342 -9.70 8.60 -5.09
C PHE A 342 -8.27 9.05 -4.83
N LYS A 343 -7.50 9.34 -5.88
CA LYS A 343 -6.15 9.92 -5.81
C LYS A 343 -6.21 11.45 -5.80
N VAL A 344 -5.12 12.11 -5.47
CA VAL A 344 -5.06 13.59 -5.33
C VAL A 344 -5.56 14.36 -6.56
N THR A 345 -5.38 13.81 -7.76
CA THR A 345 -5.91 14.42 -9.00
C THR A 345 -7.43 14.48 -9.02
N HIS A 346 -8.11 13.43 -8.51
CA HIS A 346 -9.57 13.37 -8.42
C HIS A 346 -10.14 14.34 -7.38
N TYR A 347 -9.43 14.55 -6.25
CA TYR A 347 -9.78 15.62 -5.30
C TYR A 347 -9.76 16.98 -5.95
N ARG A 348 -8.72 17.28 -6.75
CA ARG A 348 -8.64 18.54 -7.47
C ARG A 348 -9.78 18.72 -8.46
N GLU A 349 -10.24 17.65 -9.07
CA GLU A 349 -11.36 17.65 -9.98
C GLU A 349 -12.68 17.83 -9.23
N ALA A 350 -12.89 17.10 -8.13
CA ALA A 350 -14.05 17.27 -7.25
C ALA A 350 -14.17 18.73 -6.77
N PHE A 351 -13.06 19.35 -6.37
CA PHE A 351 -13.08 20.75 -5.95
C PHE A 351 -13.37 21.73 -7.09
N ARG A 352 -12.93 21.46 -8.32
CA ARG A 352 -13.33 22.26 -9.49
C ARG A 352 -14.83 22.19 -9.72
N ILE A 353 -15.42 21.01 -9.62
CA ILE A 353 -16.87 20.80 -9.73
C ILE A 353 -17.60 21.65 -8.68
N LEU A 354 -17.14 21.63 -7.43
CA LEU A 354 -17.74 22.43 -6.35
C LEU A 354 -17.58 23.96 -6.58
N GLU A 355 -16.45 24.42 -7.10
CA GLU A 355 -16.26 25.82 -7.47
C GLU A 355 -17.23 26.25 -8.60
N GLU A 356 -17.39 25.43 -9.65
CA GLU A 356 -18.33 25.68 -10.75
C GLU A 356 -19.79 25.72 -10.25
N GLN A 357 -20.11 24.90 -9.26
CA GLN A 357 -21.41 24.89 -8.59
C GLN A 357 -21.58 26.03 -7.56
N LYS A 358 -20.54 26.84 -7.32
CA LYS A 358 -20.49 27.89 -6.28
C LYS A 358 -20.70 27.33 -4.85
N LYS A 359 -20.32 26.11 -4.63
CA LYS A 359 -20.32 25.44 -3.33
C LYS A 359 -18.97 25.55 -2.61
N LEU A 360 -17.91 26.00 -3.32
CA LEU A 360 -16.54 26.15 -2.81
C LEU A 360 -15.94 27.47 -3.29
N GLU A 361 -15.29 28.19 -2.39
CA GLU A 361 -14.39 29.30 -2.69
C GLU A 361 -12.97 28.93 -2.26
N VAL A 362 -11.96 29.36 -3.02
CA VAL A 362 -10.54 29.09 -2.71
C VAL A 362 -9.83 30.41 -2.44
N GLU A 363 -9.30 30.51 -1.22
CA GLU A 363 -8.47 31.64 -0.80
C GLU A 363 -6.97 31.29 -0.97
N HIS A 364 -6.13 32.33 -1.10
CA HIS A 364 -4.66 32.22 -1.13
C HIS A 364 -4.05 31.37 -2.25
N ARG A 365 -4.67 31.29 -3.42
CA ARG A 365 -4.03 30.67 -4.57
C ARG A 365 -2.75 31.42 -4.95
N PRO A 366 -1.59 30.74 -5.03
CA PRO A 366 -0.37 31.39 -5.42
C PRO A 366 -0.47 31.93 -6.85
N TYR A 367 0.12 33.11 -7.09
CA TYR A 367 0.28 33.60 -8.45
C TYR A 367 1.48 32.90 -9.10
N LEU A 368 1.32 32.52 -10.35
CA LEU A 368 2.43 32.05 -11.18
C LEU A 368 3.38 33.21 -11.48
N GLU A 369 4.63 32.93 -11.84
CA GLU A 369 5.64 33.92 -12.20
C GLU A 369 5.17 34.89 -13.30
N ASN A 370 4.23 34.47 -14.17
CA ASN A 370 3.60 35.27 -15.20
C ASN A 370 2.45 36.18 -14.70
N GLY A 371 2.21 36.23 -13.38
CA GLY A 371 1.16 37.02 -12.75
C GLY A 371 -0.25 36.43 -12.82
N ASN A 372 -0.43 35.26 -13.41
CA ASN A 372 -1.72 34.54 -13.41
C ASN A 372 -1.89 33.72 -12.13
N LYS A 373 -3.14 33.59 -11.63
CA LYS A 373 -3.44 32.64 -10.56
C LYS A 373 -3.16 31.21 -11.02
N SER A 374 -2.57 30.40 -10.14
CA SER A 374 -2.48 28.97 -10.36
C SER A 374 -3.87 28.37 -10.58
N ARG A 375 -4.01 27.47 -11.55
CA ARG A 375 -5.25 26.71 -11.76
C ARG A 375 -5.31 25.45 -10.92
N GLY A 376 -4.21 25.11 -10.20
CA GLY A 376 -4.13 23.95 -9.33
C GLY A 376 -4.41 24.32 -7.88
N TYR A 377 -4.64 23.29 -7.06
CA TYR A 377 -4.73 23.43 -5.61
C TYR A 377 -3.35 23.18 -5.01
N GLY A 378 -2.81 24.17 -4.30
CA GLY A 378 -1.56 24.10 -3.56
C GLY A 378 -1.77 23.50 -2.17
N ARG A 379 -0.69 23.12 -1.50
CA ARG A 379 -0.72 22.50 -0.17
C ARG A 379 -1.46 23.39 0.86
N ASP A 380 -1.18 24.67 0.82
CA ASP A 380 -1.63 25.65 1.80
C ASP A 380 -2.84 26.46 1.32
N ASP A 381 -3.48 26.08 0.19
CA ASP A 381 -4.69 26.75 -0.27
C ASP A 381 -5.83 26.46 0.69
N LEU A 382 -6.50 27.53 1.17
CA LEU A 382 -7.67 27.41 2.01
C LEU A 382 -8.92 27.23 1.15
N LEU A 383 -9.69 26.23 1.49
CA LEU A 383 -10.92 25.84 0.85
C LEU A 383 -12.09 26.19 1.77
N LYS A 384 -12.93 27.12 1.35
CA LYS A 384 -14.10 27.55 2.10
C LYS A 384 -15.34 26.93 1.48
N PHE A 385 -15.92 25.98 2.19
CA PHE A 385 -17.16 25.32 1.78
C PHE A 385 -18.35 26.20 2.11
N ILE A 386 -19.17 26.50 1.11
CA ILE A 386 -20.31 27.43 1.24
C ILE A 386 -21.47 26.65 1.84
N GLU A 387 -21.98 27.13 2.97
CA GLU A 387 -23.15 26.58 3.63
C GLU A 387 -24.39 26.67 2.71
N MET A 388 -25.00 25.53 2.41
CA MET A 388 -26.26 25.50 1.68
C MET A 388 -27.40 25.76 2.66
N SER A 389 -27.89 27.01 2.73
CA SER A 389 -29.09 27.33 3.51
C SER A 389 -30.31 26.62 2.92
N LEU A 390 -31.06 25.93 3.78
CA LEU A 390 -32.33 25.25 3.43
C LEU A 390 -33.42 26.17 2.89
N GLU A 391 -33.18 27.48 2.84
CA GLU A 391 -34.17 28.50 2.45
C GLU A 391 -34.44 28.57 0.94
N ARG A 392 -33.79 27.79 0.08
CA ARG A 392 -34.06 27.79 -1.38
C ARG A 392 -35.07 26.76 -1.85
N PHE A 393 -35.72 26.05 -0.94
CA PHE A 393 -36.74 25.04 -1.25
C PHE A 393 -38.13 25.37 -0.67
N ILE A 394 -38.43 26.62 -0.35
CA ILE A 394 -39.77 27.07 -0.01
C ILE A 394 -40.29 28.00 -1.09
#